data_4546e3789f0034c2084fb3c12249b0b8
#
_entry.id   4546e3789f0034c2084fb3c12249b0b8
#
_cell.length_a   1.000
_cell.length_b   1.000
_cell.length_c   1.000
_cell.angle_alpha   90.00
_cell.angle_beta   90.00
_cell.angle_gamma   90.00
#
_symmetry.space_group_name_H-M   'P 1'
#
loop_
_entity.id
_entity.type
_entity.pdbx_description
1 polymer ?
#
loop_
_entity_poly.entity_id
_entity_poly.type
_entity_poly.pdbx_seq_one_letter_code
_entity_poly.pdbx_strand_id
1 'polypeptide(L)'
;MNKFILHTILALTFLAGAIVTPATAQEALTPEELRAEPGYVEFGDVWKFSDGDEEVEIDLTQPLLGVVGAFVSDEDPELANLIMDLHLVRVNSFSFRKSQDEDVRGLIDDKTEELRGGGWENIIKVRERGERVNVFVKMEGDGRTREGTFLSGLTVLVYERGQATFVNVVGRFRLEDIARVGRHFDIPGSQDWDDYNSRGGDDEEGDI
;
A
#
# COMPACT_ATOMS: atom_id res chain seq x y z
N MET A 1 -22.25 9.20 -0.42
CA MET A 1 -21.40 9.72 0.65
C MET A 1 -21.03 8.53 1.50
N ASN A 2 -19.94 7.87 1.09
CA ASN A 2 -19.52 6.61 1.72
C ASN A 2 -18.71 6.90 2.98
N LYS A 3 -19.35 6.71 4.14
CA LYS A 3 -18.77 6.90 5.47
C LYS A 3 -17.73 5.81 5.86
N PHE A 4 -17.34 4.94 4.94
CA PHE A 4 -16.56 3.74 5.28
C PHE A 4 -15.03 3.98 5.41
N ILE A 5 -14.46 4.97 4.74
CA ILE A 5 -13.01 5.23 4.80
C ILE A 5 -12.62 6.01 6.07
N LEU A 6 -13.51 6.83 6.59
CA LEU A 6 -13.20 7.72 7.72
C LEU A 6 -13.18 7.02 9.10
N HIS A 7 -13.76 5.83 9.25
CA HIS A 7 -13.84 5.15 10.55
C HIS A 7 -12.64 4.25 10.88
N THR A 8 -11.78 3.94 9.93
CA THR A 8 -10.63 3.05 10.15
C THR A 8 -9.36 3.79 10.59
N ILE A 9 -9.29 5.12 10.43
CA ILE A 9 -8.08 5.91 10.72
C ILE A 9 -8.05 6.49 12.14
N LEU A 10 -9.18 6.49 12.89
CA LEU A 10 -9.30 7.23 14.16
C LEU A 10 -8.96 6.44 15.42
N ALA A 11 -8.28 5.32 15.36
CA ALA A 11 -7.94 4.52 16.55
C ALA A 11 -6.49 4.66 17.05
N LEU A 12 -5.72 5.65 16.59
CA LEU A 12 -4.31 5.80 16.99
C LEU A 12 -4.06 7.09 17.80
N THR A 13 -4.73 7.25 18.94
CA THR A 13 -4.32 8.27 19.92
C THR A 13 -4.23 7.68 21.32
N PHE A 14 -3.04 7.86 21.90
CA PHE A 14 -2.64 7.69 23.32
C PHE A 14 -2.06 6.34 23.76
N LEU A 15 -0.74 6.31 24.05
CA LEU A 15 -0.28 6.33 25.45
C LEU A 15 1.27 6.47 25.53
N ALA A 16 1.72 7.40 26.38
CA ALA A 16 3.12 7.61 26.72
C ALA A 16 3.55 6.65 27.84
N GLY A 17 4.79 6.14 27.75
CA GLY A 17 5.57 5.77 28.93
C GLY A 17 5.91 4.30 29.10
N ALA A 18 6.92 3.80 28.37
CA ALA A 18 7.75 2.70 28.85
C ALA A 18 9.19 2.95 28.38
N ILE A 19 10.14 2.85 29.28
CA ILE A 19 11.58 2.94 29.01
C ILE A 19 11.96 1.66 28.25
N VAL A 20 12.14 1.79 26.92
CA VAL A 20 12.57 0.69 26.05
C VAL A 20 14.09 0.66 26.07
N THR A 21 14.69 -0.44 26.56
CA THR A 21 16.09 -0.78 26.31
C THR A 21 16.31 -0.87 24.79
N PRO A 22 17.41 -0.31 24.24
CA PRO A 22 17.64 -0.36 22.80
C PRO A 22 17.91 -1.82 22.38
N ALA A 23 16.90 -2.46 21.79
CA ALA A 23 17.16 -3.50 20.80
C ALA A 23 18.00 -2.83 19.70
N THR A 24 18.96 -3.53 19.14
CA THR A 24 19.83 -3.04 18.04
C THR A 24 18.95 -2.32 17.02
N ALA A 25 18.97 -0.99 17.07
CA ALA A 25 18.19 -0.16 16.18
C ALA A 25 18.75 -0.43 14.77
N GLN A 26 17.98 -1.06 13.95
CA GLN A 26 18.22 -1.09 12.52
C GLN A 26 18.27 0.38 12.10
N GLU A 27 19.43 0.81 11.56
CA GLU A 27 19.63 2.21 11.22
C GLU A 27 18.57 2.59 10.18
N ALA A 28 17.75 3.57 10.50
CA ALA A 28 16.66 4.00 9.64
C ALA A 28 17.23 4.54 8.32
N LEU A 29 16.63 4.17 7.21
CA LEU A 29 17.01 4.68 5.89
C LEU A 29 16.93 6.20 5.87
N THR A 30 17.95 6.82 5.31
CA THR A 30 17.88 8.25 4.99
C THR A 30 16.83 8.52 3.92
N PRO A 31 16.33 9.76 3.79
CA PRO A 31 15.38 10.10 2.73
C PRO A 31 15.88 9.81 1.31
N GLU A 32 17.22 9.87 1.08
CA GLU A 32 17.83 9.55 -0.20
C GLU A 32 17.83 8.04 -0.45
N GLU A 33 18.21 7.26 0.55
CA GLU A 33 18.18 5.80 0.47
C GLU A 33 16.74 5.28 0.29
N LEU A 34 15.78 5.86 1.02
CA LEU A 34 14.37 5.50 0.86
C LEU A 34 13.85 5.78 -0.57
N ARG A 35 14.24 6.91 -1.18
CA ARG A 35 13.87 7.22 -2.57
C ARG A 35 14.56 6.30 -3.59
N ALA A 36 15.67 5.71 -3.23
CA ALA A 36 16.39 4.75 -4.08
C ALA A 36 15.82 3.32 -4.00
N GLU A 37 14.92 3.06 -3.05
CA GLU A 37 14.27 1.76 -2.92
C GLU A 37 13.44 1.42 -4.16
N PRO A 38 13.51 0.19 -4.69
CA PRO A 38 12.78 -0.21 -5.90
C PRO A 38 11.26 -0.06 -5.79
N GLY A 39 10.74 -0.16 -4.56
CA GLY A 39 9.32 -0.02 -4.25
C GLY A 39 8.85 1.41 -3.99
N TYR A 40 9.74 2.39 -4.03
CA TYR A 40 9.37 3.78 -3.80
C TYR A 40 8.70 4.40 -5.04
N VAL A 41 7.62 5.13 -4.79
CA VAL A 41 6.90 5.89 -5.83
C VAL A 41 6.83 7.36 -5.43
N GLU A 42 7.31 8.23 -6.32
CA GLU A 42 7.14 9.66 -6.17
C GLU A 42 5.81 10.08 -6.81
N PHE A 43 4.86 10.53 -5.99
CA PHE A 43 3.56 11.00 -6.49
C PHE A 43 3.61 12.45 -7.00
N GLY A 44 4.67 13.18 -6.67
CA GLY A 44 4.80 14.60 -7.00
C GLY A 44 3.85 15.47 -6.17
N ASP A 45 3.59 16.67 -6.67
CA ASP A 45 2.69 17.62 -6.00
C ASP A 45 1.23 17.29 -6.32
N VAL A 46 0.69 16.26 -5.65
CA VAL A 46 -0.72 15.86 -5.80
C VAL A 46 -1.66 16.87 -5.14
N TRP A 47 -1.18 17.59 -4.12
CA TRP A 47 -1.96 18.54 -3.35
C TRP A 47 -2.43 19.76 -4.15
N LYS A 48 -1.80 20.06 -5.28
CA LYS A 48 -2.25 21.13 -6.19
C LYS A 48 -3.66 20.89 -6.75
N PHE A 49 -4.16 19.67 -6.66
CA PHE A 49 -5.51 19.30 -7.08
C PHE A 49 -6.51 19.28 -5.93
N SER A 50 -6.06 19.42 -4.68
CA SER A 50 -6.96 19.47 -3.52
C SER A 50 -7.81 20.74 -3.55
N ASP A 51 -9.06 20.61 -3.09
CA ASP A 51 -9.93 21.75 -2.83
C ASP A 51 -9.87 22.22 -1.36
N GLY A 52 -9.13 21.48 -0.52
CA GLY A 52 -8.91 21.78 0.88
C GLY A 52 -10.05 21.37 1.82
N ASP A 53 -11.09 20.71 1.32
CA ASP A 53 -12.22 20.31 2.15
C ASP A 53 -11.92 19.03 2.96
N GLU A 54 -11.28 18.04 2.31
CA GLU A 54 -10.84 16.79 2.97
C GLU A 54 -9.42 16.44 2.49
N GLU A 55 -8.46 16.42 3.41
CA GLU A 55 -7.07 16.04 3.16
C GLU A 55 -6.61 15.04 4.23
N VAL A 56 -5.99 13.95 3.79
CA VAL A 56 -5.33 12.99 4.66
C VAL A 56 -3.92 12.76 4.14
N GLU A 57 -2.93 13.06 4.96
CA GLU A 57 -1.53 12.75 4.72
C GLU A 57 -1.01 11.83 5.83
N ILE A 58 -0.53 10.66 5.43
CA ILE A 58 0.13 9.72 6.34
C ILE A 58 1.49 9.40 5.73
N ASP A 59 2.55 9.56 6.53
CA ASP A 59 3.91 9.23 6.15
C ASP A 59 4.58 8.51 7.34
N LEU A 60 4.50 7.18 7.35
CA LEU A 60 5.09 6.33 8.38
C LEU A 60 6.40 5.77 7.84
N THR A 61 7.50 6.29 8.32
CA THR A 61 8.84 5.79 8.04
C THR A 61 9.22 4.67 9.01
N GLN A 62 10.28 3.94 8.72
CA GLN A 62 10.74 2.78 9.47
C GLN A 62 10.77 2.98 11.01
N PRO A 63 11.23 4.10 11.58
CA PRO A 63 11.19 4.30 13.03
C PRO A 63 9.77 4.31 13.61
N LEU A 64 8.81 4.92 12.90
CA LEU A 64 7.40 4.95 13.33
C LEU A 64 6.73 3.60 13.12
N LEU A 65 7.04 2.90 12.03
CA LEU A 65 6.56 1.54 11.78
C LEU A 65 7.07 0.57 12.87
N GLY A 66 8.31 0.73 13.33
CA GLY A 66 8.85 -0.04 14.45
C GLY A 66 8.05 0.16 15.75
N VAL A 67 7.60 1.38 16.03
CA VAL A 67 6.73 1.65 17.19
C VAL A 67 5.37 0.98 17.00
N VAL A 68 4.76 1.07 15.81
CA VAL A 68 3.48 0.41 15.51
C VAL A 68 3.60 -1.10 15.62
N GLY A 69 4.66 -1.70 15.05
CA GLY A 69 4.95 -3.13 15.13
C GLY A 69 5.10 -3.61 16.58
N ALA A 70 5.83 -2.86 17.41
CA ALA A 70 5.98 -3.18 18.83
C ALA A 70 4.64 -3.13 19.59
N PHE A 71 3.74 -2.22 19.21
CA PHE A 71 2.43 -2.09 19.84
C PHE A 71 1.49 -3.28 19.53
N VAL A 72 1.55 -3.82 18.32
CA VAL A 72 0.69 -4.95 17.92
C VAL A 72 1.32 -6.32 18.21
N SER A 73 2.57 -6.36 18.65
CA SER A 73 3.36 -7.61 18.78
C SER A 73 2.77 -8.63 19.75
N ASP A 74 2.06 -8.17 20.80
CA ASP A 74 1.43 -9.04 21.78
C ASP A 74 0.13 -9.67 21.27
N GLU A 75 -0.56 -9.00 20.34
CA GLU A 75 -1.84 -9.46 19.78
C GLU A 75 -1.65 -10.26 18.48
N ASP A 76 -0.78 -9.79 17.60
CA ASP A 76 -0.47 -10.43 16.32
C ASP A 76 1.04 -10.30 15.99
N PRO A 77 1.86 -11.28 16.44
CA PRO A 77 3.30 -11.27 16.17
C PRO A 77 3.65 -11.34 14.66
N GLU A 78 2.81 -11.95 13.84
CA GLU A 78 3.06 -12.05 12.40
C GLU A 78 2.84 -10.71 11.72
N LEU A 79 1.77 -10.00 12.08
CA LEU A 79 1.52 -8.63 11.62
C LEU A 79 2.62 -7.68 12.10
N ALA A 80 3.08 -7.83 13.35
CA ALA A 80 4.19 -7.04 13.89
C ALA A 80 5.47 -7.22 13.07
N ASN A 81 5.83 -8.46 12.73
CA ASN A 81 7.00 -8.76 11.89
C ASN A 81 6.85 -8.13 10.50
N LEU A 82 5.67 -8.26 9.88
CA LEU A 82 5.41 -7.63 8.59
C LEU A 82 5.60 -6.11 8.67
N ILE A 83 5.02 -5.45 9.68
CA ILE A 83 5.15 -3.99 9.85
C ILE A 83 6.63 -3.59 10.05
N MET A 84 7.41 -4.38 10.77
CA MET A 84 8.84 -4.11 11.01
C MET A 84 9.70 -4.28 9.76
N ASP A 85 9.26 -5.08 8.77
CA ASP A 85 9.94 -5.27 7.48
C ASP A 85 9.60 -4.15 6.46
N LEU A 86 8.69 -3.24 6.82
CA LEU A 86 8.36 -2.09 5.98
C LEU A 86 9.30 -0.91 6.26
N HIS A 87 9.63 -0.18 5.19
CA HIS A 87 10.45 1.04 5.23
C HIS A 87 9.62 2.31 5.17
N LEU A 88 8.46 2.24 4.48
CA LEU A 88 7.54 3.35 4.31
C LEU A 88 6.10 2.84 4.14
N VAL A 89 5.17 3.54 4.79
CA VAL A 89 3.75 3.53 4.41
C VAL A 89 3.33 4.98 4.23
N ARG A 90 2.98 5.34 3.00
CA ARG A 90 2.52 6.68 2.64
C ARG A 90 1.09 6.62 2.10
N VAL A 91 0.25 7.53 2.58
CA VAL A 91 -1.11 7.72 2.07
C VAL A 91 -1.34 9.21 1.84
N ASN A 92 -1.71 9.57 0.62
CA ASN A 92 -2.18 10.90 0.26
C ASN A 92 -3.60 10.76 -0.25
N SER A 93 -4.57 11.35 0.44
CA SER A 93 -5.97 11.35 0.03
C SER A 93 -6.52 12.76 0.10
N PHE A 94 -7.21 13.20 -0.94
CA PHE A 94 -7.77 14.54 -1.01
C PHE A 94 -9.06 14.59 -1.80
N SER A 95 -9.93 15.53 -1.41
CA SER A 95 -11.09 15.91 -2.20
C SER A 95 -10.71 16.92 -3.29
N PHE A 96 -11.44 16.92 -4.41
CA PHE A 96 -11.22 17.83 -5.51
C PHE A 96 -12.54 18.27 -6.16
N ARG A 97 -12.54 19.45 -6.77
CA ARG A 97 -13.71 20.00 -7.44
C ARG A 97 -13.97 19.32 -8.76
N LYS A 98 -15.24 19.31 -9.15
CA LYS A 98 -15.66 18.76 -10.44
C LYS A 98 -14.90 19.36 -11.65
N SER A 99 -14.47 20.61 -11.55
CA SER A 99 -13.65 21.26 -12.58
C SER A 99 -12.27 20.66 -12.76
N GLN A 100 -11.75 19.96 -11.77
CA GLN A 100 -10.44 19.30 -11.76
C GLN A 100 -10.53 17.80 -12.07
N ASP A 101 -11.75 17.28 -12.32
CA ASP A 101 -12.02 15.86 -12.54
C ASP A 101 -11.16 15.25 -13.65
N GLU A 102 -11.03 15.95 -14.78
CA GLU A 102 -10.25 15.50 -15.93
C GLU A 102 -8.74 15.52 -15.63
N ASP A 103 -8.27 16.54 -14.92
CA ASP A 103 -6.86 16.68 -14.55
C ASP A 103 -6.46 15.57 -13.57
N VAL A 104 -7.30 15.27 -12.56
CA VAL A 104 -7.03 14.19 -11.59
C VAL A 104 -7.07 12.81 -12.26
N ARG A 105 -7.99 12.59 -13.20
CA ARG A 105 -7.98 11.36 -14.00
C ARG A 105 -6.71 11.23 -14.83
N GLY A 106 -6.29 12.32 -15.46
CA GLY A 106 -5.04 12.39 -16.21
C GLY A 106 -3.84 12.04 -15.33
N LEU A 107 -3.75 12.61 -14.14
CA LEU A 107 -2.71 12.29 -13.17
C LEU A 107 -2.65 10.78 -12.85
N ILE A 108 -3.80 10.15 -12.61
CA ILE A 108 -3.85 8.70 -12.32
C ILE A 108 -3.48 7.87 -13.55
N ASP A 109 -3.90 8.27 -14.74
CA ASP A 109 -3.54 7.58 -15.98
C ASP A 109 -2.03 7.72 -16.26
N ASP A 110 -1.43 8.89 -16.07
CA ASP A 110 0.02 9.14 -16.20
C ASP A 110 0.82 8.30 -15.20
N LYS A 111 0.41 8.27 -13.92
CA LYS A 111 1.05 7.43 -12.90
C LYS A 111 0.90 5.94 -13.21
N THR A 112 -0.23 5.52 -13.74
CA THR A 112 -0.44 4.15 -14.20
C THR A 112 0.54 3.75 -15.30
N GLU A 113 0.81 4.63 -16.25
CA GLU A 113 1.77 4.39 -17.35
C GLU A 113 3.21 4.41 -16.83
N GLU A 114 3.55 5.36 -15.95
CA GLU A 114 4.86 5.44 -15.31
C GLU A 114 5.19 4.16 -14.53
N LEU A 115 4.25 3.67 -13.72
CA LEU A 115 4.43 2.42 -12.95
C LEU A 115 4.68 1.22 -13.87
N ARG A 116 3.88 1.08 -14.94
CA ARG A 116 4.08 0.00 -15.92
C ARG A 116 5.42 0.09 -16.61
N GLY A 117 5.83 1.28 -17.02
CA GLY A 117 7.14 1.54 -17.62
C GLY A 117 8.29 1.27 -16.65
N GLY A 118 8.06 1.45 -15.35
CA GLY A 118 8.98 1.19 -14.25
C GLY A 118 9.05 -0.29 -13.80
N GLY A 119 8.36 -1.21 -14.51
CA GLY A 119 8.38 -2.64 -14.19
C GLY A 119 7.53 -3.01 -12.97
N TRP A 120 6.45 -2.27 -12.74
CA TRP A 120 5.41 -2.64 -11.79
C TRP A 120 4.34 -3.49 -12.48
N GLU A 121 3.83 -4.50 -11.78
CA GLU A 121 2.74 -5.34 -12.26
C GLU A 121 1.41 -4.87 -11.69
N ASN A 122 0.41 -4.68 -12.56
CA ASN A 122 -0.94 -4.33 -12.13
C ASN A 122 -1.70 -5.62 -11.81
N ILE A 123 -1.91 -5.90 -10.54
CA ILE A 123 -2.58 -7.12 -10.06
C ILE A 123 -4.09 -6.94 -9.87
N ILE A 124 -4.56 -5.71 -9.62
CA ILE A 124 -5.99 -5.40 -9.52
C ILE A 124 -6.30 -4.16 -10.33
N LYS A 125 -7.35 -4.25 -11.15
CA LYS A 125 -7.89 -3.14 -11.91
C LYS A 125 -9.40 -3.19 -11.86
N VAL A 126 -9.99 -2.29 -11.07
CA VAL A 126 -11.46 -2.12 -10.99
C VAL A 126 -11.85 -0.85 -11.71
N ARG A 127 -12.95 -0.92 -12.45
CA ARG A 127 -13.61 0.23 -13.06
C ARG A 127 -15.11 0.04 -12.93
N GLU A 128 -15.72 0.79 -12.05
CA GLU A 128 -17.15 0.71 -11.81
C GLU A 128 -17.74 2.11 -11.62
N ARG A 129 -18.87 2.40 -12.31
CA ARG A 129 -19.69 3.62 -12.13
C ARG A 129 -18.91 4.95 -12.08
N GLY A 130 -17.73 5.00 -12.71
CA GLY A 130 -16.85 6.17 -12.71
C GLY A 130 -15.81 6.17 -11.62
N GLU A 131 -15.73 5.12 -10.83
CA GLU A 131 -14.66 4.84 -9.86
C GLU A 131 -13.58 3.98 -10.52
N ARG A 132 -12.34 4.13 -10.09
CA ARG A 132 -11.19 3.36 -10.57
C ARG A 132 -10.29 2.99 -9.41
N VAL A 133 -9.93 1.72 -9.32
CA VAL A 133 -8.90 1.23 -8.42
C VAL A 133 -7.86 0.50 -9.25
N ASN A 134 -6.60 0.87 -9.08
CA ASN A 134 -5.47 0.14 -9.64
C ASN A 134 -4.53 -0.22 -8.48
N VAL A 135 -4.18 -1.51 -8.38
CA VAL A 135 -3.18 -2.00 -7.44
C VAL A 135 -1.99 -2.52 -8.21
N PHE A 136 -0.83 -1.99 -7.91
CA PHE A 136 0.44 -2.38 -8.51
C PHE A 136 1.36 -2.97 -7.46
N VAL A 137 2.14 -3.96 -7.86
CA VAL A 137 3.22 -4.53 -7.06
C VAL A 137 4.54 -4.43 -7.80
N LYS A 138 5.61 -4.23 -7.04
CA LYS A 138 6.99 -4.28 -7.51
C LYS A 138 7.63 -5.56 -6.98
N MET A 139 7.98 -6.46 -7.89
CA MET A 139 8.66 -7.71 -7.53
C MET A 139 10.10 -7.45 -7.12
N GLU A 140 10.60 -8.18 -6.12
CA GLU A 140 12.01 -8.21 -5.79
C GLU A 140 12.75 -9.14 -6.76
N GLY A 141 13.87 -8.68 -7.32
CA GLY A 141 14.68 -9.47 -8.25
C GLY A 141 14.07 -9.65 -9.64
N ASP A 142 14.43 -10.76 -10.31
CA ASP A 142 14.03 -11.06 -11.68
C ASP A 142 12.73 -11.90 -11.80
N GLY A 143 12.02 -12.09 -10.70
CA GLY A 143 10.74 -12.82 -10.67
C GLY A 143 10.85 -14.33 -10.95
N ARG A 144 12.06 -14.91 -10.99
CA ARG A 144 12.28 -16.31 -11.41
C ARG A 144 12.32 -17.34 -10.28
N THR A 145 12.31 -16.89 -9.03
CA THR A 145 12.38 -17.79 -7.88
C THR A 145 10.99 -18.22 -7.46
N ARG A 146 10.68 -19.50 -7.61
CA ARG A 146 9.36 -20.10 -7.25
C ARG A 146 9.12 -20.24 -5.75
N GLU A 147 10.10 -20.06 -4.89
CA GLU A 147 9.94 -20.13 -3.43
C GLU A 147 9.78 -18.71 -2.87
N GLY A 148 8.50 -18.31 -2.68
CA GLY A 148 8.13 -17.09 -1.98
C GLY A 148 8.61 -15.83 -2.69
N THR A 149 7.90 -15.40 -3.74
CA THR A 149 8.20 -14.14 -4.40
C THR A 149 8.00 -12.99 -3.42
N PHE A 150 9.10 -12.30 -3.09
CA PHE A 150 9.02 -11.10 -2.30
C PHE A 150 8.71 -9.89 -3.18
N LEU A 151 7.99 -8.98 -2.58
CA LEU A 151 7.67 -7.67 -3.14
C LEU A 151 8.57 -6.63 -2.46
N SER A 152 9.04 -5.67 -3.24
CA SER A 152 9.73 -4.49 -2.74
C SER A 152 8.80 -3.27 -2.60
N GLY A 153 7.60 -3.35 -3.17
CA GLY A 153 6.62 -2.26 -3.10
C GLY A 153 5.22 -2.66 -3.50
N LEU A 154 4.26 -1.94 -2.93
CA LEU A 154 2.85 -1.93 -3.31
C LEU A 154 2.42 -0.48 -3.53
N THR A 155 1.64 -0.25 -4.57
CA THR A 155 1.03 1.07 -4.84
C THR A 155 -0.43 0.91 -5.18
N VAL A 156 -1.28 1.70 -4.55
CA VAL A 156 -2.71 1.77 -4.83
C VAL A 156 -3.06 3.17 -5.34
N LEU A 157 -3.69 3.22 -6.49
CA LEU A 157 -4.24 4.45 -7.05
C LEU A 157 -5.75 4.33 -7.09
N VAL A 158 -6.44 5.18 -6.34
CA VAL A 158 -7.91 5.22 -6.28
C VAL A 158 -8.39 6.55 -6.83
N TYR A 159 -9.35 6.49 -7.70
CA TYR A 159 -10.14 7.61 -8.14
C TYR A 159 -11.60 7.33 -7.85
N GLU A 160 -12.21 8.20 -7.08
CA GLU A 160 -13.65 8.26 -6.83
C GLU A 160 -14.16 9.64 -7.30
N ARG A 161 -15.48 9.79 -7.42
CA ARG A 161 -16.04 11.09 -7.81
C ARG A 161 -15.80 12.13 -6.72
N GLY A 162 -14.89 13.06 -6.96
CA GLY A 162 -14.53 14.13 -6.04
C GLY A 162 -13.48 13.77 -5.00
N GLN A 163 -12.89 12.55 -5.08
CA GLN A 163 -11.82 12.13 -4.18
C GLN A 163 -10.76 11.30 -4.91
N ALA A 164 -9.51 11.50 -4.59
CA ALA A 164 -8.39 10.70 -5.05
C ALA A 164 -7.54 10.22 -3.88
N THR A 165 -7.06 8.98 -3.96
CA THR A 165 -6.18 8.40 -2.93
C THR A 165 -5.00 7.70 -3.59
N PHE A 166 -3.82 7.99 -3.07
CA PHE A 166 -2.55 7.44 -3.48
C PHE A 166 -1.90 6.77 -2.28
N VAL A 167 -1.58 5.48 -2.41
CA VAL A 167 -0.90 4.72 -1.36
C VAL A 167 0.39 4.18 -1.91
N ASN A 168 1.48 4.28 -1.15
CA ASN A 168 2.72 3.58 -1.43
C ASN A 168 3.24 2.89 -0.17
N VAL A 169 3.50 1.60 -0.28
CA VAL A 169 4.12 0.78 0.74
C VAL A 169 5.46 0.31 0.19
N VAL A 170 6.52 0.56 0.93
CA VAL A 170 7.90 0.19 0.57
C VAL A 170 8.46 -0.72 1.64
N GLY A 171 9.11 -1.79 1.25
CA GLY A 171 9.72 -2.76 2.16
C GLY A 171 9.74 -4.15 1.55
N ARG A 172 10.12 -5.14 2.34
CA ARG A 172 10.21 -6.52 1.89
C ARG A 172 9.09 -7.36 2.50
N PHE A 173 8.09 -7.73 1.68
CA PHE A 173 6.91 -8.46 2.11
C PHE A 173 6.43 -9.43 1.01
N ARG A 174 5.48 -10.30 1.33
CA ARG A 174 4.93 -11.28 0.41
C ARG A 174 3.51 -10.91 0.03
N LEU A 175 3.04 -11.42 -1.10
CA LEU A 175 1.67 -11.13 -1.57
C LEU A 175 0.60 -11.64 -0.59
N GLU A 176 0.85 -12.80 0.02
CA GLU A 176 -0.03 -13.34 1.06
C GLU A 176 -0.14 -12.46 2.31
N ASP A 177 0.90 -11.68 2.62
CA ASP A 177 0.90 -10.76 3.75
C ASP A 177 -0.05 -9.60 3.50
N ILE A 178 -0.11 -9.11 2.25
CA ILE A 178 -1.08 -8.08 1.83
C ILE A 178 -2.52 -8.59 1.97
N ALA A 179 -2.78 -9.82 1.53
CA ALA A 179 -4.11 -10.42 1.65
C ALA A 179 -4.54 -10.54 3.12
N ARG A 180 -3.61 -10.88 4.03
CA ARG A 180 -3.84 -10.95 5.46
C ARG A 180 -4.20 -9.58 6.05
N VAL A 181 -3.41 -8.55 5.75
CA VAL A 181 -3.69 -7.18 6.18
C VAL A 181 -5.04 -6.69 5.64
N GLY A 182 -5.32 -6.96 4.35
CA GLY A 182 -6.60 -6.61 3.73
C GLY A 182 -7.80 -7.20 4.47
N ARG A 183 -7.72 -8.47 4.90
CA ARG A 183 -8.76 -9.12 5.70
C ARG A 183 -8.91 -8.52 7.10
N HIS A 184 -7.79 -8.17 7.74
CA HIS A 184 -7.81 -7.59 9.09
C HIS A 184 -8.49 -6.21 9.12
N PHE A 185 -8.34 -5.45 8.04
CA PHE A 185 -8.92 -4.10 7.90
C PHE A 185 -10.22 -4.06 7.08
N ASP A 186 -10.82 -5.22 6.78
CA ASP A 186 -12.09 -5.35 6.02
C ASP A 186 -12.08 -4.54 4.71
N ILE A 187 -10.95 -4.60 3.98
CA ILE A 187 -10.80 -3.92 2.69
C ILE A 187 -11.67 -4.64 1.66
N PRO A 188 -12.61 -3.97 0.99
CA PRO A 188 -13.44 -4.57 -0.05
C PRO A 188 -12.58 -5.20 -1.15
N GLY A 189 -12.88 -6.45 -1.51
CA GLY A 189 -12.13 -7.21 -2.53
C GLY A 189 -10.95 -8.01 -2.01
N SER A 190 -10.57 -7.89 -0.75
CA SER A 190 -9.49 -8.73 -0.16
C SER A 190 -9.85 -10.22 -0.08
N GLN A 191 -11.14 -10.56 -0.15
CA GLN A 191 -11.65 -11.95 -0.12
C GLN A 191 -11.44 -12.67 -1.46
N ASP A 192 -11.35 -11.95 -2.57
CA ASP A 192 -11.15 -12.53 -3.91
C ASP A 192 -9.70 -12.97 -4.16
N TRP A 193 -8.77 -12.61 -3.29
CA TRP A 193 -7.35 -12.93 -3.42
C TRP A 193 -7.03 -14.40 -3.11
N ASP A 194 -7.83 -15.05 -2.27
CA ASP A 194 -7.70 -16.49 -1.97
C ASP A 194 -8.10 -17.35 -3.17
N ASP A 195 -9.06 -16.88 -3.99
CA ASP A 195 -9.50 -17.58 -5.21
C ASP A 195 -8.43 -17.54 -6.32
N TYR A 196 -7.60 -16.52 -6.38
CA TYR A 196 -6.52 -16.42 -7.34
C TYR A 196 -5.37 -17.40 -7.04
N ASN A 197 -5.06 -17.56 -5.75
CA ASN A 197 -3.99 -18.45 -5.30
C ASN A 197 -4.38 -19.95 -5.37
N SER A 198 -5.68 -20.26 -5.24
CA SER A 198 -6.18 -21.63 -5.31
C SER A 198 -6.32 -22.17 -6.74
N ARG A 199 -6.42 -21.32 -7.77
CA ARG A 199 -6.53 -21.72 -9.18
C ARG A 199 -5.20 -21.96 -9.88
N GLY A 200 -4.07 -21.60 -9.27
CA GLY A 200 -2.73 -21.81 -9.82
C GLY A 200 -2.11 -23.17 -9.55
N GLY A 201 -2.80 -24.09 -8.84
CA GLY A 201 -2.26 -25.37 -8.38
C GLY A 201 -2.75 -26.63 -9.07
N ASP A 202 -3.78 -26.60 -9.93
CA ASP A 202 -4.48 -27.82 -10.35
C ASP A 202 -4.31 -28.20 -11.84
N ASP A 203 -3.41 -27.60 -12.60
CA ASP A 203 -3.24 -27.92 -14.02
C ASP A 203 -1.94 -28.69 -14.33
N GLU A 204 -1.51 -29.64 -13.51
CA GLU A 204 -0.52 -30.65 -13.93
C GLU A 204 -0.74 -32.01 -13.24
N GLU A 205 -1.90 -32.65 -13.51
CA GLU A 205 -2.01 -34.12 -13.48
C GLU A 205 -3.07 -34.56 -14.50
N GLY A 206 -2.64 -35.02 -15.66
CA GLY A 206 -3.53 -35.59 -16.65
C GLY A 206 -2.85 -36.05 -17.90
N ASP A 207 -2.38 -37.26 -17.83
CA ASP A 207 -2.30 -38.32 -18.85
C ASP A 207 -1.22 -38.28 -19.93
N ILE A 208 -0.36 -39.22 -19.75
CA ILE A 208 0.42 -40.12 -20.66
C ILE A 208 0.04 -40.05 -22.13
#